data_02c793a6c60230369024624c870d186a
#
_entry.id   02c793a6c60230369024624c870d186a
#
_cell.length_a   1.000
_cell.length_b   1.000
_cell.length_c   1.000
_cell.angle_alpha   90.00
_cell.angle_beta   90.00
_cell.angle_gamma   90.00
#
_symmetry.space_group_name_H-M   'P 1'
#
loop_
_entity.id
_entity.type
_entity.pdbx_description
1 polymer ?
#
loop_
_entity_poly.entity_id
_entity_poly.type
_entity_poly.pdbx_seq_one_letter_code
_entity_poly.pdbx_strand_id
1 'polypeptide(L)'
;MSKDKLQPIRDKIDAIDLKLLSLIQKRGNLAHKVGEIKGLLDKNASLYRPDREAEILRNLLKLNNGVISDKKVRSIFKEVISACLSLEEELTIAYLG
;
A
#
# COMPACT_ATOMS: atom_id res chain seq x y z
N MET A 1 -12.77 -31.71 -18.47
CA MET A 1 -13.33 -31.54 -17.13
C MET A 1 -13.05 -30.14 -16.63
N SER A 2 -14.05 -29.50 -16.04
CA SER A 2 -13.92 -28.10 -15.60
C SER A 2 -12.82 -27.92 -14.55
N LYS A 3 -12.63 -28.90 -13.66
CA LYS A 3 -11.57 -28.85 -12.63
C LYS A 3 -10.19 -28.68 -13.24
N ASP A 4 -9.91 -29.43 -14.31
CA ASP A 4 -8.60 -29.39 -14.95
C ASP A 4 -8.32 -28.05 -15.63
N LYS A 5 -9.37 -27.37 -16.08
CA LYS A 5 -9.24 -26.06 -16.73
C LYS A 5 -9.12 -24.94 -15.71
N LEU A 6 -9.71 -25.10 -14.54
CA LEU A 6 -9.68 -24.09 -13.49
C LEU A 6 -8.37 -24.08 -12.70
N GLN A 7 -7.78 -25.26 -12.49
CA GLN A 7 -6.59 -25.37 -11.65
C GLN A 7 -5.41 -24.52 -12.15
N PRO A 8 -5.05 -24.55 -13.44
CA PRO A 8 -3.96 -23.70 -13.92
C PRO A 8 -4.22 -22.22 -13.71
N ILE A 9 -5.47 -21.79 -13.84
CA ILE A 9 -5.85 -20.38 -13.63
C ILE A 9 -5.71 -20.03 -12.15
N ARG A 10 -6.18 -20.92 -11.28
CA ARG A 10 -6.06 -20.72 -9.82
C ARG A 10 -4.60 -20.67 -9.38
N ASP A 11 -3.76 -21.51 -9.96
CA ASP A 11 -2.32 -21.51 -9.67
C ASP A 11 -1.69 -20.18 -10.05
N LYS A 12 -2.12 -19.59 -11.17
CA LYS A 12 -1.65 -18.27 -11.60
C LYS A 12 -2.10 -17.18 -10.64
N ILE A 13 -3.35 -17.25 -10.17
CA ILE A 13 -3.87 -16.31 -9.19
C ILE A 13 -3.08 -16.40 -7.88
N ASP A 14 -2.84 -17.62 -7.41
CA ASP A 14 -2.07 -17.83 -6.18
C ASP A 14 -0.66 -17.25 -6.30
N ALA A 15 -0.01 -17.43 -7.45
CA ALA A 15 1.31 -16.87 -7.70
C ALA A 15 1.28 -15.33 -7.67
N ILE A 16 0.24 -14.73 -8.24
CA ILE A 16 0.06 -13.28 -8.22
C ILE A 16 -0.17 -12.79 -6.78
N ASP A 17 -0.97 -13.50 -6.01
CA ASP A 17 -1.23 -13.13 -4.61
C ASP A 17 0.06 -13.11 -3.79
N LEU A 18 0.95 -14.06 -4.00
CA LEU A 18 2.25 -14.08 -3.32
C LEU A 18 3.09 -12.86 -3.70
N LYS A 19 3.07 -12.47 -4.97
CA LYS A 19 3.77 -11.27 -5.43
C LYS A 19 3.17 -10.01 -4.84
N LEU A 20 1.83 -9.94 -4.79
CA LEU A 20 1.12 -8.81 -4.19
C LEU A 20 1.51 -8.68 -2.72
N LEU A 21 1.47 -9.79 -1.98
CA LEU A 21 1.85 -9.77 -0.58
C LEU A 21 3.28 -9.25 -0.40
N SER A 22 4.20 -9.76 -1.20
CA SER A 22 5.60 -9.33 -1.16
C SER A 22 5.75 -7.83 -1.44
N LEU A 23 5.03 -7.32 -2.44
CA LEU A 23 5.08 -5.91 -2.81
C LEU A 23 4.46 -5.02 -1.71
N ILE A 24 3.35 -5.45 -1.13
CA ILE A 24 2.72 -4.72 -0.03
C ILE A 24 3.68 -4.66 1.17
N GLN A 25 4.34 -5.77 1.51
CA GLN A 25 5.30 -5.79 2.61
C GLN A 25 6.52 -4.89 2.33
N LYS A 26 6.99 -4.87 1.10
CA LYS A 26 8.08 -3.96 0.70
C LYS A 26 7.68 -2.51 0.85
N ARG A 27 6.45 -2.19 0.45
CA ARG A 27 5.91 -0.84 0.62
C ARG A 27 5.81 -0.50 2.11
N GLY A 28 5.39 -1.45 2.93
CA GLY A 28 5.35 -1.30 4.38
C GLY A 28 6.72 -1.01 4.97
N ASN A 29 7.76 -1.72 4.51
CA ASN A 29 9.13 -1.49 4.96
C ASN A 29 9.60 -0.08 4.62
N LEU A 30 9.23 0.43 3.45
CA LEU A 30 9.58 1.80 3.06
C LEU A 30 8.82 2.84 3.89
N ALA A 31 7.54 2.57 4.19
CA ALA A 31 6.76 3.44 5.08
C ALA A 31 7.38 3.47 6.49
N HIS A 32 7.87 2.34 6.96
CA HIS A 32 8.57 2.24 8.23
C HIS A 32 9.80 3.19 8.23
N LYS A 33 10.56 3.19 7.14
CA LYS A 33 11.70 4.10 6.98
C LYS A 33 11.29 5.56 6.96
N VAL A 34 10.17 5.87 6.32
CA VAL A 34 9.63 7.24 6.29
C VAL A 34 9.35 7.70 7.72
N GLY A 35 8.69 6.86 8.51
CA GLY A 35 8.40 7.17 9.92
C GLY A 35 9.66 7.38 10.74
N GLU A 36 10.67 6.55 10.51
CA GLU A 36 11.97 6.66 11.17
C GLU A 36 12.64 8.00 10.84
N ILE A 37 12.70 8.34 9.57
CA ILE A 37 13.32 9.59 9.12
C ILE A 37 12.56 10.81 9.67
N LYS A 38 11.23 10.81 9.63
CA LYS A 38 10.43 11.89 10.18
C LYS A 38 10.68 12.08 11.67
N GLY A 39 10.78 10.98 12.41
CA GLY A 39 11.05 11.02 13.84
C GLY A 39 12.41 11.61 14.18
N LEU A 40 13.41 11.35 13.33
CA LEU A 40 14.77 11.85 13.53
C LEU A 40 14.96 13.30 13.09
N LEU A 41 14.33 13.69 11.98
CA LEU A 41 14.57 15.00 11.37
C LEU A 41 13.62 16.09 11.86
N ASP A 42 12.39 15.76 12.17
CA ASP A 42 11.38 16.74 12.56
C ASP A 42 10.43 16.16 13.59
N LYS A 43 10.67 16.51 14.84
CA LYS A 43 9.83 16.04 15.96
C LYS A 43 8.41 16.57 15.91
N ASN A 44 8.16 17.60 15.11
CA ASN A 44 6.84 18.19 14.93
C ASN A 44 6.22 17.83 13.59
N ALA A 45 6.80 16.86 12.88
CA ALA A 45 6.30 16.44 11.58
C ALA A 45 4.84 15.98 11.67
N SER A 46 4.05 16.42 10.69
CA SER A 46 2.68 15.95 10.56
C SER A 46 2.67 14.49 10.14
N LEU A 47 1.96 13.66 10.88
CA LEU A 47 1.83 12.23 10.56
C LEU A 47 0.84 12.01 9.43
N TYR A 48 -0.21 12.82 9.39
CA TYR A 48 -1.25 12.71 8.38
C TYR A 48 -1.02 13.67 7.23
N ARG A 49 -0.87 13.13 6.03
CA ARG A 49 -0.61 13.92 4.81
C ARG A 49 -1.69 13.64 3.77
N PRO A 50 -2.87 14.28 3.91
CA PRO A 50 -3.97 14.05 2.96
C PRO A 50 -3.62 14.48 1.52
N ASP A 51 -2.76 15.47 1.36
CA ASP A 51 -2.26 15.89 0.05
C ASP A 51 -1.46 14.78 -0.63
N ARG A 52 -0.64 14.05 0.13
CA ARG A 52 0.14 12.94 -0.40
C ARG A 52 -0.75 11.76 -0.78
N GLU A 53 -1.73 11.43 0.06
CA GLU A 53 -2.69 10.38 -0.23
C GLU A 53 -3.46 10.68 -1.51
N ALA A 54 -3.96 11.92 -1.65
CA ALA A 54 -4.68 12.35 -2.84
C ALA A 54 -3.80 12.25 -4.09
N GLU A 55 -2.53 12.62 -3.99
CA GLU A 55 -1.57 12.52 -5.09
C GLU A 55 -1.37 11.08 -5.54
N ILE A 56 -1.15 10.18 -4.59
CA ILE A 56 -0.97 8.75 -4.88
C ILE A 56 -2.18 8.19 -5.61
N LEU A 57 -3.38 8.44 -5.08
CA LEU A 57 -4.62 7.94 -5.67
C LEU A 57 -4.84 8.51 -7.07
N ARG A 58 -4.61 9.80 -7.24
CA ARG A 58 -4.76 10.47 -8.54
C ARG A 58 -3.84 9.85 -9.60
N ASN A 59 -2.59 9.61 -9.23
CA ASN A 59 -1.61 9.02 -10.14
C ASN A 59 -1.96 7.59 -10.52
N LEU A 60 -2.41 6.79 -9.55
CA LEU A 60 -2.81 5.42 -9.80
C LEU A 60 -4.04 5.33 -10.70
N LEU A 61 -5.04 6.18 -10.45
CA LEU A 61 -6.26 6.18 -11.24
C LEU A 61 -6.02 6.61 -12.67
N LYS A 62 -5.06 7.50 -12.90
CA LYS A 62 -4.65 7.89 -14.25
C LYS A 62 -4.14 6.70 -15.06
N LEU A 63 -3.45 5.77 -14.40
CA LEU A 63 -2.85 4.61 -15.04
C LEU A 63 -3.79 3.40 -15.09
N ASN A 64 -4.88 3.46 -14.36
CA ASN A 64 -5.81 2.34 -14.28
C ASN A 64 -6.63 2.23 -15.57
N ASN A 65 -6.41 1.17 -16.32
CA ASN A 65 -7.17 0.90 -17.56
C ASN A 65 -7.55 -0.57 -17.69
N GLY A 66 -7.55 -1.30 -16.58
CA GLY A 66 -7.84 -2.73 -16.57
C GLY A 66 -9.30 -3.04 -16.25
N VAL A 67 -9.58 -4.30 -15.94
CA VAL A 67 -10.92 -4.79 -15.67
C VAL A 67 -11.47 -4.34 -14.31
N ILE A 68 -10.57 -3.94 -13.39
CA ILE A 68 -11.00 -3.46 -12.08
C ILE A 68 -11.30 -1.98 -12.16
N SER A 69 -12.49 -1.59 -11.69
CA SER A 69 -12.95 -0.21 -11.77
C SER A 69 -12.10 0.74 -10.92
N ASP A 70 -12.13 2.03 -11.28
CA ASP A 70 -11.47 3.08 -10.50
C ASP A 70 -11.91 3.09 -9.04
N LYS A 71 -13.21 2.89 -8.81
CA LYS A 71 -13.77 2.85 -7.46
C LYS A 71 -13.13 1.74 -6.62
N LYS A 72 -12.98 0.55 -7.21
CA LYS A 72 -12.38 -0.59 -6.51
C LYS A 72 -10.89 -0.41 -6.30
N VAL A 73 -10.18 0.08 -7.30
CA VAL A 73 -8.75 0.38 -7.19
C VAL A 73 -8.53 1.40 -6.07
N ARG A 74 -9.34 2.45 -6.01
CA ARG A 74 -9.26 3.45 -4.94
C ARG A 74 -9.43 2.80 -3.57
N SER A 75 -10.43 1.95 -3.41
CA SER A 75 -10.69 1.28 -2.13
C SER A 75 -9.53 0.41 -1.70
N ILE A 76 -8.95 -0.36 -2.62
CA ILE A 76 -7.82 -1.23 -2.33
C ILE A 76 -6.61 -0.40 -1.87
N PHE A 77 -6.28 0.65 -2.61
CA PHE A 77 -5.11 1.46 -2.28
C PHE A 77 -5.29 2.32 -1.04
N LYS A 78 -6.53 2.72 -0.74
CA LYS A 78 -6.80 3.40 0.53
C LYS A 78 -6.46 2.51 1.72
N GLU A 79 -6.77 1.21 1.64
CA GLU A 79 -6.41 0.27 2.69
C GLU A 79 -4.89 0.07 2.78
N VAL A 80 -4.22 -0.04 1.64
CA VAL A 80 -2.75 -0.17 1.61
C VAL A 80 -2.10 1.06 2.23
N ILE A 81 -2.56 2.24 1.83
CA ILE A 81 -2.03 3.52 2.35
C ILE A 81 -2.27 3.61 3.86
N SER A 82 -3.46 3.26 4.31
CA SER A 82 -3.82 3.29 5.73
C SER A 82 -2.93 2.35 6.56
N ALA A 83 -2.71 1.13 6.09
CA ALA A 83 -1.85 0.17 6.77
C ALA A 83 -0.41 0.69 6.89
N CYS A 84 0.09 1.29 5.83
CA CYS A 84 1.44 1.84 5.81
C CYS A 84 1.56 3.10 6.68
N LEU A 85 0.52 3.93 6.71
CA LEU A 85 0.51 5.13 7.56
C LEU A 85 0.60 4.75 9.03
N SER A 86 -0.06 3.67 9.43
CA SER A 86 0.03 3.17 10.81
C SER A 86 1.48 2.84 11.18
N LEU A 87 2.24 2.27 10.26
CA LEU A 87 3.65 1.96 10.50
C LEU A 87 4.48 3.24 10.64
N GLU A 88 4.21 4.27 9.85
CA GLU A 88 4.87 5.57 9.96
C GLU A 88 4.58 6.21 11.32
N GLU A 89 3.32 6.19 11.75
CA GLU A 89 2.89 6.77 13.01
C GLU A 89 3.58 6.10 14.21
N GLU A 90 3.58 4.78 14.25
CA GLU A 90 4.21 4.02 15.33
C GLU A 90 5.68 4.41 15.49
N LEU A 91 6.41 4.45 14.39
CA LEU A 91 7.84 4.71 14.44
C LEU A 91 8.15 6.17 14.72
N THR A 92 7.38 7.08 14.14
CA THR A 92 7.53 8.52 14.39
C THR A 92 7.30 8.83 15.88
N ILE A 93 6.25 8.27 16.46
CA ILE A 93 5.94 8.44 17.88
C ILE A 93 7.06 7.89 18.76
N ALA A 94 7.65 6.76 18.40
CA ALA A 94 8.76 6.18 19.16
C ALA A 94 9.95 7.13 19.23
N TYR A 95 10.23 7.88 18.18
CA TYR A 95 11.33 8.86 18.17
C TYR A 95 10.94 10.18 18.83
N LEU A 96 9.67 10.50 18.92
CA LEU A 96 9.18 11.69 19.59
C LEU A 96 9.12 11.51 21.12
N GLY A 97 8.81 10.30 21.52
CA GLY A 97 8.65 9.96 22.93
C GLY A 97 9.93 9.90 23.67
#